data_ef107d811341263b27af6dcee0f2ca43
#
_entry.id   ef107d811341263b27af6dcee0f2ca43
#
_cell.length_a   1.000
_cell.length_b   1.000
_cell.length_c   1.000
_cell.angle_alpha   90.00
_cell.angle_beta   90.00
_cell.angle_gamma   90.00
#
_symmetry.space_group_name_H-M   'P 1'
#
loop_
_entity.id
_entity.type
_entity.pdbx_description
1 polymer ?
#
loop_
_entity_poly.entity_id
_entity_poly.type
_entity_poly.pdbx_seq_one_letter_code
_entity_poly.pdbx_strand_id
1 'polypeptide(L)'
;MSTRLRAMRQLSAQLVRNLQPASDQEIIPAIGQALTQGRGRPVRLRTAAFPPGIASGLWVDRTSHDLIAYEENTDPEHQLVIIGHEAWHMFQGHCSSTTAHGPTASRAQEPQTAGALLKLAAVLSEADDTELPPATRTDAGLHFAARADAHQVDEELEAELFGFRFATDVQAALAQARTLADPHYLAGRIQVSMAHRVPRS
;
A
#
# COMPACT_ATOMS: atom_id res chain seq x y z
N MET A 1 -12.24 -17.58 -14.42
CA MET A 1 -11.66 -16.55 -13.53
C MET A 1 -10.72 -15.70 -14.35
N SER A 2 -10.91 -14.37 -14.33
CA SER A 2 -10.07 -13.45 -15.09
C SER A 2 -8.61 -13.57 -14.66
N THR A 3 -7.68 -13.52 -15.60
CA THR A 3 -6.21 -13.54 -15.37
C THR A 3 -5.80 -12.45 -14.38
N ARG A 4 -6.46 -11.28 -14.43
CA ARG A 4 -6.25 -10.13 -13.55
C ARG A 4 -6.56 -10.45 -12.07
N LEU A 5 -7.71 -11.07 -11.78
CA LEU A 5 -8.05 -11.48 -10.41
C LEU A 5 -7.06 -12.49 -9.83
N ARG A 6 -6.49 -13.33 -10.68
CA ARG A 6 -5.43 -14.27 -10.28
C ARG A 6 -4.14 -13.53 -9.93
N ALA A 7 -3.75 -12.55 -10.74
CA ALA A 7 -2.58 -11.70 -10.47
C ALA A 7 -2.72 -10.93 -9.16
N MET A 8 -3.88 -10.31 -8.91
CA MET A 8 -4.18 -9.62 -7.65
C MET A 8 -4.00 -10.54 -6.43
N ARG A 9 -4.57 -11.75 -6.49
CA ARG A 9 -4.44 -12.73 -5.41
C ARG A 9 -3.00 -13.17 -5.19
N GLN A 10 -2.26 -13.38 -6.25
CA GLN A 10 -0.87 -13.80 -6.18
C GLN A 10 0.00 -12.69 -5.56
N LEU A 11 -0.17 -11.45 -6.00
CA LEU A 11 0.56 -10.30 -5.47
C LEU A 11 0.22 -10.08 -3.99
N SER A 12 -1.06 -10.01 -3.63
CA SER A 12 -1.47 -9.84 -2.24
C SER A 12 -0.90 -10.94 -1.34
N ALA A 13 -1.03 -12.21 -1.75
CA ALA A 13 -0.50 -13.34 -0.99
C ALA A 13 1.04 -13.31 -0.90
N GLN A 14 1.74 -12.80 -1.90
CA GLN A 14 3.19 -12.62 -1.85
C GLN A 14 3.58 -11.54 -0.84
N LEU A 15 2.93 -10.38 -0.89
CA LEU A 15 3.20 -9.28 0.02
C LEU A 15 2.92 -9.69 1.47
N VAL A 16 1.77 -10.33 1.72
CA VAL A 16 1.38 -10.78 3.06
C VAL A 16 2.35 -11.84 3.62
N ARG A 17 2.85 -12.77 2.80
CA ARG A 17 3.88 -13.73 3.25
C ARG A 17 5.18 -13.06 3.70
N ASN A 18 5.48 -11.91 3.16
CA ASN A 18 6.68 -11.13 3.51
C ASN A 18 6.47 -10.24 4.75
N LEU A 19 5.23 -10.16 5.27
CA LEU A 19 4.94 -9.41 6.48
C LEU A 19 5.50 -10.15 7.70
N GLN A 20 6.36 -9.47 8.46
CA GLN A 20 6.91 -9.96 9.73
C GLN A 20 6.77 -8.87 10.80
N PRO A 21 5.54 -8.48 11.16
CA PRO A 21 5.35 -7.48 12.19
C PRO A 21 5.66 -8.10 13.57
N ALA A 22 6.49 -7.42 14.36
CA ALA A 22 6.75 -7.82 15.75
C ALA A 22 5.56 -7.42 16.66
N SER A 23 4.76 -6.45 16.24
CA SER A 23 3.54 -5.99 16.92
C SER A 23 2.57 -5.35 15.92
N ASP A 24 1.32 -5.13 16.35
CA ASP A 24 0.33 -4.41 15.52
C ASP A 24 0.76 -2.98 15.19
N GLN A 25 1.53 -2.33 16.05
CA GLN A 25 2.04 -0.96 15.83
C GLN A 25 3.13 -0.90 14.75
N GLU A 26 3.72 -2.04 14.40
CA GLU A 26 4.76 -2.12 13.38
C GLU A 26 4.22 -2.57 12.01
N ILE A 27 2.90 -2.65 11.84
CA ILE A 27 2.31 -3.15 10.60
C ILE A 27 2.65 -2.26 9.40
N ILE A 28 2.61 -0.95 9.54
CA ILE A 28 2.93 -0.03 8.42
C ILE A 28 4.40 -0.14 8.01
N PRO A 29 5.39 -0.10 8.94
CA PRO A 29 6.78 -0.40 8.60
C PRO A 29 6.97 -1.77 7.95
N ALA A 30 6.30 -2.82 8.43
CA ALA A 30 6.38 -4.16 7.85
C ALA A 30 5.81 -4.20 6.41
N ILE A 31 4.71 -3.48 6.15
CA ILE A 31 4.15 -3.33 4.80
C ILE A 31 5.18 -2.64 3.89
N GLY A 32 5.79 -1.53 4.32
CA GLY A 32 6.82 -0.84 3.56
C GLY A 32 8.00 -1.76 3.17
N GLN A 33 8.42 -2.62 4.09
CA GLN A 33 9.44 -3.63 3.82
C GLN A 33 8.96 -4.69 2.82
N ALA A 34 7.75 -5.20 2.97
CA ALA A 34 7.17 -6.19 2.05
C ALA A 34 7.01 -5.61 0.62
N LEU A 35 6.56 -4.37 0.51
CA LEU A 35 6.48 -3.65 -0.76
C LEU A 35 7.87 -3.46 -1.39
N THR A 36 8.87 -3.06 -0.60
CA THR A 36 10.27 -2.93 -1.03
C THR A 36 10.80 -4.24 -1.60
N GLN A 37 10.57 -5.35 -0.90
CA GLN A 37 10.99 -6.68 -1.36
C GLN A 37 10.27 -7.08 -2.66
N GLY A 38 8.96 -6.85 -2.73
CA GLY A 38 8.15 -7.17 -3.90
C GLY A 38 8.50 -6.31 -5.12
N ARG A 39 8.82 -5.04 -4.91
CA ARG A 39 9.17 -4.07 -5.95
C ARG A 39 10.62 -4.20 -6.44
N GLY A 40 11.51 -4.71 -5.59
CA GLY A 40 12.95 -4.78 -5.86
C GLY A 40 13.69 -3.45 -5.75
N ARG A 41 13.04 -2.42 -5.20
CA ARG A 41 13.59 -1.08 -4.91
C ARG A 41 12.91 -0.51 -3.66
N PRO A 42 13.51 0.47 -2.97
CA PRO A 42 12.92 1.04 -1.77
C PRO A 42 11.51 1.59 -2.02
N VAL A 43 10.57 1.28 -1.13
CA VAL A 43 9.22 1.85 -1.08
C VAL A 43 9.03 2.48 0.28
N ARG A 44 8.70 3.77 0.29
CA ARG A 44 8.45 4.55 1.50
C ARG A 44 6.97 4.82 1.66
N LEU A 45 6.49 4.68 2.88
CA LEU A 45 5.11 4.97 3.26
C LEU A 45 5.10 6.24 4.11
N ARG A 46 4.22 7.19 3.79
CA ARG A 46 4.07 8.46 4.52
C ARG A 46 2.60 8.78 4.76
N THR A 47 2.28 9.17 5.97
CA THR A 47 0.99 9.80 6.27
C THR A 47 0.97 11.23 5.78
N ALA A 48 -0.17 11.69 5.31
CA ALA A 48 -0.40 13.07 4.91
C ALA A 48 -1.87 13.45 5.09
N ALA A 49 -2.12 14.74 5.39
CA ALA A 49 -3.46 15.30 5.33
C ALA A 49 -3.79 15.66 3.87
N PHE A 50 -4.69 14.91 3.27
CA PHE A 50 -5.15 15.19 1.92
C PHE A 50 -6.28 16.24 1.92
N PRO A 51 -6.31 17.12 0.91
CA PRO A 51 -7.43 18.05 0.78
C PRO A 51 -8.75 17.31 0.60
N PRO A 52 -9.83 17.67 1.31
CA PRO A 52 -11.09 16.97 1.29
C PRO A 52 -11.65 16.81 -0.13
N GLY A 53 -12.07 15.59 -0.47
CA GLY A 53 -12.74 15.29 -1.73
C GLY A 53 -11.83 15.21 -2.97
N ILE A 54 -10.51 15.31 -2.80
CA ILE A 54 -9.55 15.27 -3.91
C ILE A 54 -9.01 13.84 -4.11
N ALA A 55 -8.34 13.32 -3.10
CA ALA A 55 -7.75 11.99 -3.07
C ALA A 55 -7.56 11.57 -1.62
N SER A 56 -7.33 10.31 -1.37
CA SER A 56 -6.94 9.77 -0.07
C SER A 56 -5.56 9.10 -0.10
N GLY A 57 -5.00 8.91 -1.28
CA GLY A 57 -3.69 8.33 -1.51
C GLY A 57 -2.99 8.96 -2.71
N LEU A 58 -1.69 8.70 -2.80
CA LEU A 58 -0.85 9.17 -3.89
C LEU A 58 0.40 8.28 -3.98
N TRP A 59 0.66 7.73 -5.16
CA TRP A 59 1.95 7.14 -5.47
C TRP A 59 2.81 8.08 -6.31
N VAL A 60 4.06 8.24 -5.90
CA VAL A 60 5.09 9.03 -6.60
C VAL A 60 6.24 8.10 -6.97
N ASP A 61 6.50 7.93 -8.26
CA ASP A 61 7.69 7.23 -8.76
C ASP A 61 8.87 8.22 -8.75
N ARG A 62 9.86 7.94 -7.93
CA ARG A 62 11.09 8.73 -7.85
C ARG A 62 12.26 7.91 -8.37
N THR A 63 13.32 8.55 -8.83
CA THR A 63 14.47 7.85 -9.39
C THR A 63 15.11 6.85 -8.42
N SER A 64 15.20 7.20 -7.13
CA SER A 64 15.83 6.35 -6.11
C SER A 64 14.88 5.39 -5.39
N HIS A 65 13.58 5.69 -5.33
CA HIS A 65 12.60 4.93 -4.58
C HIS A 65 11.16 5.27 -5.02
N ASP A 66 10.20 4.47 -4.59
CA ASP A 66 8.78 4.78 -4.67
C ASP A 66 8.30 5.41 -3.37
N LEU A 67 7.45 6.43 -3.44
CA LEU A 67 6.80 7.03 -2.28
C LEU A 67 5.30 6.83 -2.39
N ILE A 68 4.69 6.21 -1.38
CA ILE A 68 3.23 6.10 -1.24
C ILE A 68 2.82 6.96 -0.05
N ALA A 69 2.05 8.00 -0.32
CA ALA A 69 1.39 8.80 0.70
C ALA A 69 -0.06 8.33 0.88
N TYR A 70 -0.57 8.36 2.12
CA TYR A 70 -1.91 7.94 2.45
C TYR A 70 -2.51 8.85 3.54
N GLU A 71 -3.86 8.99 3.53
CA GLU A 71 -4.60 9.88 4.42
C GLU A 71 -4.36 9.52 5.90
N GLU A 72 -3.98 10.52 6.70
CA GLU A 72 -3.72 10.36 8.12
C GLU A 72 -5.01 10.33 8.96
N ASN A 73 -6.05 11.06 8.52
CA ASN A 73 -7.31 11.26 9.25
C ASN A 73 -8.37 10.22 8.87
N THR A 74 -7.97 8.94 8.77
CA THR A 74 -8.90 7.84 8.49
C THR A 74 -8.56 6.62 9.34
N ASP A 75 -9.49 5.67 9.43
CA ASP A 75 -9.31 4.46 10.21
C ASP A 75 -8.11 3.65 9.72
N PRO A 76 -7.35 2.99 10.63
CA PRO A 76 -6.20 2.18 10.25
C PRO A 76 -6.50 1.10 9.21
N GLU A 77 -7.71 0.52 9.24
CA GLU A 77 -8.14 -0.45 8.24
C GLU A 77 -8.28 0.18 6.86
N HIS A 78 -8.82 1.40 6.80
CA HIS A 78 -8.95 2.13 5.55
C HIS A 78 -7.59 2.62 5.03
N GLN A 79 -6.64 2.93 5.91
CA GLN A 79 -5.25 3.22 5.51
C GLN A 79 -4.63 2.04 4.76
N LEU A 80 -4.90 0.79 5.18
CA LEU A 80 -4.45 -0.40 4.46
C LEU A 80 -5.07 -0.52 3.06
N VAL A 81 -6.34 -0.13 2.91
CA VAL A 81 -7.00 -0.10 1.60
C VAL A 81 -6.32 0.91 0.69
N ILE A 82 -6.07 2.13 1.19
CA ILE A 82 -5.39 3.18 0.43
C ILE A 82 -3.97 2.74 0.01
N ILE A 83 -3.19 2.22 0.94
CA ILE A 83 -1.83 1.73 0.65
C ILE A 83 -1.88 0.61 -0.40
N GLY A 84 -2.83 -0.32 -0.30
CA GLY A 84 -3.01 -1.38 -1.28
C GLY A 84 -3.40 -0.83 -2.66
N HIS A 85 -4.29 0.14 -2.72
CA HIS A 85 -4.71 0.83 -3.96
C HIS A 85 -3.50 1.45 -4.68
N GLU A 86 -2.72 2.26 -3.98
CA GLU A 86 -1.51 2.90 -4.53
C GLU A 86 -0.43 1.88 -4.90
N ALA A 87 -0.29 0.82 -4.10
CA ALA A 87 0.62 -0.28 -4.42
C ALA A 87 0.24 -1.00 -5.72
N TRP A 88 -1.07 -1.17 -6.00
CA TRP A 88 -1.51 -1.74 -7.28
C TRP A 88 -1.06 -0.90 -8.46
N HIS A 89 -1.28 0.43 -8.41
CA HIS A 89 -0.79 1.35 -9.44
C HIS A 89 0.72 1.25 -9.63
N MET A 90 1.47 1.21 -8.53
CA MET A 90 2.92 1.06 -8.53
C MET A 90 3.38 -0.24 -9.22
N PHE A 91 2.76 -1.38 -8.91
CA PHE A 91 3.15 -2.67 -9.47
C PHE A 91 2.72 -2.84 -10.93
N GLN A 92 1.61 -2.22 -11.34
CA GLN A 92 1.16 -2.25 -12.73
C GLN A 92 1.87 -1.21 -13.61
N GLY A 93 2.62 -0.28 -13.00
CA GLY A 93 3.27 0.81 -13.74
C GLY A 93 2.26 1.79 -14.34
N HIS A 94 1.13 1.97 -13.68
CA HIS A 94 0.09 2.91 -14.11
C HIS A 94 0.52 4.36 -13.86
N CYS A 95 1.71 4.75 -14.32
CA CYS A 95 2.17 6.13 -14.30
C CYS A 95 1.53 6.89 -15.45
N SER A 96 0.77 7.93 -15.15
CA SER A 96 0.51 8.96 -16.14
C SER A 96 1.74 9.88 -16.19
N SER A 97 2.55 9.72 -17.25
CA SER A 97 3.61 10.69 -17.53
C SER A 97 2.96 12.05 -17.78
N THR A 98 3.35 13.06 -17.02
CA THR A 98 2.98 14.47 -17.29
C THR A 98 3.77 15.02 -18.46
N THR A 99 3.90 14.28 -19.56
CA THR A 99 4.41 14.82 -20.81
C THR A 99 3.23 15.34 -21.64
N ALA A 100 3.02 16.64 -21.54
CA ALA A 100 2.49 17.52 -22.57
C ALA A 100 0.99 17.49 -22.94
N HIS A 101 0.14 16.64 -22.45
CA HIS A 101 -1.29 16.69 -22.81
C HIS A 101 -2.20 16.41 -21.60
N GLY A 102 -2.63 17.46 -20.95
CA GLY A 102 -3.83 17.61 -20.17
C GLY A 102 -4.03 16.71 -18.93
N PRO A 103 -4.32 17.31 -17.80
CA PRO A 103 -4.59 16.59 -16.57
C PRO A 103 -5.97 16.01 -16.60
N THR A 104 -6.11 14.76 -16.22
CA THR A 104 -7.45 14.27 -15.93
C THR A 104 -7.45 13.24 -14.82
N ALA A 105 -7.63 13.73 -13.62
CA ALA A 105 -8.27 12.94 -12.58
C ALA A 105 -9.78 13.00 -12.80
N SER A 106 -10.50 11.90 -12.71
CA SER A 106 -11.96 11.90 -12.90
C SER A 106 -12.73 12.68 -11.81
N ARG A 107 -12.05 13.25 -10.81
CA ARG A 107 -12.57 14.27 -9.89
C ARG A 107 -11.81 15.58 -9.91
N ALA A 108 -10.65 15.64 -10.54
CA ALA A 108 -9.89 16.87 -10.74
C ALA A 108 -10.24 17.50 -12.09
N GLN A 109 -11.51 17.61 -12.42
CA GLN A 109 -11.94 18.42 -13.57
C GLN A 109 -11.73 19.91 -13.35
N GLU A 110 -11.28 20.32 -12.16
CA GLU A 110 -10.91 21.70 -11.88
C GLU A 110 -9.38 21.86 -11.79
N PRO A 111 -8.79 22.85 -12.47
CA PRO A 111 -7.36 23.16 -12.40
C PRO A 111 -6.83 23.37 -10.97
N GLN A 112 -7.71 23.76 -10.05
CA GLN A 112 -7.39 23.96 -8.63
C GLN A 112 -7.07 22.66 -7.90
N THR A 113 -7.76 21.58 -8.22
CA THR A 113 -7.58 20.25 -7.61
C THR A 113 -6.26 19.62 -8.03
N ALA A 114 -5.95 19.66 -9.32
CA ALA A 114 -4.65 19.19 -9.84
C ALA A 114 -3.49 19.99 -9.22
N GLY A 115 -3.65 21.30 -9.09
CA GLY A 115 -2.66 22.17 -8.45
C GLY A 115 -2.45 21.87 -6.96
N ALA A 116 -3.49 21.46 -6.24
CA ALA A 116 -3.39 21.08 -4.82
C ALA A 116 -2.62 19.78 -4.64
N LEU A 117 -2.89 18.76 -5.47
CA LEU A 117 -2.15 17.48 -5.46
C LEU A 117 -0.68 17.67 -5.84
N LEU A 118 -0.39 18.53 -6.85
CA LEU A 118 0.97 18.86 -7.23
C LEU A 118 1.75 19.50 -6.07
N LYS A 119 1.12 20.44 -5.36
CA LYS A 119 1.73 21.07 -4.17
C LYS A 119 1.95 20.05 -3.05
N LEU A 120 0.98 19.18 -2.78
CA LEU A 120 1.11 18.14 -1.77
C LEU A 120 2.27 17.19 -2.12
N ALA A 121 2.35 16.73 -3.35
CA ALA A 121 3.43 15.87 -3.80
C ALA A 121 4.80 16.55 -3.71
N ALA A 122 4.90 17.85 -4.03
CA ALA A 122 6.13 18.61 -3.88
C ALA A 122 6.55 18.69 -2.39
N VAL A 123 5.62 19.04 -1.50
CA VAL A 123 5.88 19.12 -0.05
C VAL A 123 6.32 17.76 0.52
N LEU A 124 5.63 16.68 0.14
CA LEU A 124 5.97 15.32 0.56
C LEU A 124 7.35 14.90 0.03
N SER A 125 7.66 15.27 -1.19
CA SER A 125 8.96 14.98 -1.81
C SER A 125 10.09 15.74 -1.12
N GLU A 126 9.90 17.03 -0.78
CA GLU A 126 10.88 17.82 -0.04
C GLU A 126 11.10 17.25 1.37
N ALA A 127 10.02 16.89 2.08
CA ALA A 127 10.11 16.27 3.40
C ALA A 127 10.85 14.94 3.35
N ASP A 128 10.58 14.13 2.32
CA ASP A 128 11.25 12.85 2.12
C ASP A 128 12.73 13.02 1.76
N ASP A 129 13.07 14.04 0.97
CA ASP A 129 14.45 14.37 0.60
C ASP A 129 15.31 14.80 1.80
N THR A 130 14.72 15.41 2.83
CA THR A 130 15.46 15.78 4.03
C THR A 130 15.99 14.59 4.82
N GLU A 131 15.35 13.44 4.69
CA GLU A 131 15.73 12.18 5.34
C GLU A 131 16.72 11.36 4.51
N LEU A 132 16.97 11.75 3.24
CA LEU A 132 17.88 11.05 2.35
C LEU A 132 19.30 11.61 2.42
N PRO A 133 20.34 10.78 2.21
CA PRO A 133 21.71 11.26 2.00
C PRO A 133 21.76 12.27 0.84
N PRO A 134 22.62 13.31 0.92
CA PRO A 134 22.71 14.37 -0.10
C PRO A 134 22.91 13.86 -1.54
N ALA A 135 23.56 12.72 -1.70
CA ALA A 135 23.81 12.11 -3.02
C ALA A 135 22.56 11.53 -3.71
N THR A 136 21.46 11.31 -2.97
CA THR A 136 20.22 10.70 -3.46
C THR A 136 19.09 11.73 -3.72
N ARG A 137 19.35 13.01 -3.48
CA ARG A 137 18.33 14.08 -3.55
C ARG A 137 18.06 14.63 -4.95
N THR A 138 18.77 14.19 -5.96
CA THR A 138 18.63 14.66 -7.35
C THR A 138 17.72 13.77 -8.14
N ASP A 139 16.67 14.33 -8.66
CA ASP A 139 15.64 13.85 -9.60
C ASP A 139 14.30 13.47 -8.98
N ALA A 140 13.41 14.46 -8.93
CA ALA A 140 11.98 14.25 -8.72
C ALA A 140 11.27 14.17 -10.08
N GLY A 141 11.18 12.99 -10.66
CA GLY A 141 10.17 12.68 -11.66
C GLY A 141 8.83 12.51 -10.94
N LEU A 142 8.00 13.57 -10.91
CA LEU A 142 6.66 13.48 -10.34
C LEU A 142 5.75 12.79 -11.36
N HIS A 143 5.37 11.57 -11.09
CA HIS A 143 4.36 10.85 -11.87
C HIS A 143 3.06 10.82 -11.06
N PHE A 144 2.03 11.46 -11.60
CA PHE A 144 0.70 11.45 -10.99
C PHE A 144 -0.19 10.44 -11.70
N ALA A 145 -0.90 9.63 -10.94
CA ALA A 145 -2.06 8.92 -11.44
C ALA A 145 -3.27 9.89 -11.44
N ALA A 146 -3.37 10.73 -12.47
CA ALA A 146 -4.51 11.61 -12.66
C ALA A 146 -5.09 11.36 -14.06
N ARG A 147 -6.37 11.00 -14.20
CA ARG A 147 -6.89 10.31 -15.37
C ARG A 147 -8.27 10.77 -15.87
N ALA A 148 -8.53 10.54 -17.17
CA ALA A 148 -9.84 10.72 -17.79
C ALA A 148 -10.07 9.96 -19.09
N ASP A 149 -9.78 8.70 -19.19
CA ASP A 149 -10.30 7.89 -20.27
C ASP A 149 -10.88 6.54 -19.79
N ALA A 150 -11.56 5.80 -20.67
CA ALA A 150 -12.27 4.57 -20.30
C ALA A 150 -11.35 3.47 -19.77
N HIS A 151 -10.08 3.42 -20.19
CA HIS A 151 -9.08 2.47 -19.68
C HIS A 151 -8.77 2.73 -18.19
N GLN A 152 -8.86 3.94 -17.79
CA GLN A 152 -8.54 4.40 -16.44
C GLN A 152 -9.62 4.03 -15.42
N VAL A 153 -10.88 3.99 -15.84
CA VAL A 153 -11.99 3.52 -14.99
C VAL A 153 -11.77 2.06 -14.60
N ASP A 154 -11.31 1.24 -15.55
CA ASP A 154 -11.01 -0.18 -15.28
C ASP A 154 -9.80 -0.34 -14.35
N GLU A 155 -8.76 0.49 -14.51
CA GLU A 155 -7.56 0.45 -13.67
C GLU A 155 -7.85 0.94 -12.25
N GLU A 156 -8.67 1.99 -12.08
CA GLU A 156 -9.12 2.45 -10.77
C GLU A 156 -9.95 1.38 -10.05
N LEU A 157 -10.89 0.75 -10.77
CA LEU A 157 -11.69 -0.35 -10.23
C LEU A 157 -10.79 -1.53 -9.80
N GLU A 158 -9.77 -1.84 -10.59
CA GLU A 158 -8.79 -2.87 -10.24
C GLU A 158 -7.99 -2.48 -9.00
N ALA A 159 -7.55 -1.22 -8.89
CA ALA A 159 -6.82 -0.71 -7.74
C ALA A 159 -7.68 -0.74 -6.47
N GLU A 160 -8.96 -0.35 -6.56
CA GLU A 160 -9.90 -0.47 -5.45
C GLU A 160 -10.07 -1.93 -5.00
N LEU A 161 -10.32 -2.83 -5.95
CA LEU A 161 -10.47 -4.26 -5.65
C LEU A 161 -9.21 -4.86 -5.01
N PHE A 162 -8.05 -4.45 -5.48
CA PHE A 162 -6.78 -4.88 -4.89
C PHE A 162 -6.59 -4.29 -3.49
N GLY A 163 -6.90 -3.01 -3.28
CA GLY A 163 -6.82 -2.35 -1.98
C GLY A 163 -7.65 -3.08 -0.92
N PHE A 164 -8.92 -3.36 -1.20
CA PHE A 164 -9.77 -4.14 -0.30
C PHE A 164 -9.25 -5.55 -0.07
N ARG A 165 -8.77 -6.20 -1.11
CA ARG A 165 -8.19 -7.53 -1.01
C ARG A 165 -6.96 -7.55 -0.12
N PHE A 166 -6.04 -6.63 -0.35
CA PHE A 166 -4.80 -6.50 0.41
C PHE A 166 -5.07 -6.24 1.89
N ALA A 167 -5.94 -5.27 2.20
CA ALA A 167 -6.33 -4.96 3.58
C ALA A 167 -6.93 -6.19 4.28
N THR A 168 -7.82 -6.93 3.62
CA THR A 168 -8.43 -8.15 4.16
C THR A 168 -7.38 -9.23 4.44
N ASP A 169 -6.46 -9.45 3.51
CA ASP A 169 -5.40 -10.47 3.65
C ASP A 169 -4.40 -10.10 4.76
N VAL A 170 -4.05 -8.81 4.90
CA VAL A 170 -3.20 -8.30 5.99
C VAL A 170 -3.87 -8.52 7.34
N GLN A 171 -5.14 -8.15 7.48
CA GLN A 171 -5.89 -8.32 8.73
C GLN A 171 -6.04 -9.79 9.11
N ALA A 172 -6.30 -10.66 8.14
CA ALA A 172 -6.36 -12.10 8.37
C ALA A 172 -5.01 -12.65 8.88
N ALA A 173 -3.89 -12.20 8.31
CA ALA A 173 -2.55 -12.58 8.75
C ALA A 173 -2.25 -12.09 10.18
N LEU A 174 -2.63 -10.86 10.53
CA LEU A 174 -2.49 -10.33 11.88
C LEU A 174 -3.34 -11.09 12.90
N ALA A 175 -4.59 -11.40 12.57
CA ALA A 175 -5.46 -12.20 13.43
C ALA A 175 -4.89 -13.60 13.67
N GLN A 176 -4.34 -14.22 12.63
CA GLN A 176 -3.66 -15.53 12.75
C GLN A 176 -2.41 -15.43 13.62
N ALA A 177 -1.59 -14.40 13.45
CA ALA A 177 -0.40 -14.19 14.27
C ALA A 177 -0.74 -14.01 15.76
N ARG A 178 -1.78 -13.21 16.08
CA ARG A 178 -2.29 -13.04 17.44
C ARG A 178 -2.75 -14.37 18.05
N THR A 179 -3.50 -15.16 17.29
CA THR A 179 -3.97 -16.48 17.74
C THR A 179 -2.82 -17.43 18.01
N LEU A 180 -1.76 -17.40 17.20
CA LEU A 180 -0.57 -18.24 17.40
C LEU A 180 0.28 -17.77 18.58
N ALA A 181 0.28 -16.48 18.87
CA ALA A 181 1.01 -15.88 20.00
C ALA A 181 0.27 -16.02 21.35
N ASP A 182 -1.03 -16.35 21.34
CA ASP A 182 -1.82 -16.51 22.56
C ASP A 182 -1.31 -17.71 23.40
N PRO A 183 -0.83 -17.50 24.64
CA PRO A 183 -0.35 -18.57 25.50
C PRO A 183 -1.41 -19.62 25.80
N HIS A 184 -2.68 -19.22 25.92
CA HIS A 184 -3.79 -20.14 26.18
C HIS A 184 -4.06 -21.05 24.98
N TYR A 185 -3.94 -20.52 23.77
CA TYR A 185 -4.07 -21.32 22.54
C TYR A 185 -2.92 -22.30 22.38
N LEU A 186 -1.69 -21.89 22.65
CA LEU A 186 -0.50 -22.76 22.62
C LEU A 186 -0.58 -23.84 23.70
N ALA A 187 -0.93 -23.49 24.94
CA ALA A 187 -1.11 -24.44 26.04
C ALA A 187 -2.22 -25.47 25.72
N GLY A 188 -3.34 -25.00 25.17
CA GLY A 188 -4.44 -25.87 24.73
C GLY A 188 -4.01 -26.87 23.66
N ARG A 189 -3.24 -26.45 22.66
CA ARG A 189 -2.69 -27.34 21.62
C ARG A 189 -1.71 -28.37 22.19
N ILE A 190 -0.86 -27.96 23.13
CA ILE A 190 0.08 -28.86 23.82
C ILE A 190 -0.71 -29.88 24.65
N GLN A 191 -1.72 -29.46 25.40
CA GLN A 191 -2.57 -30.39 26.19
C GLN A 191 -3.25 -31.42 25.30
N VAL A 192 -3.85 -30.99 24.18
CA VAL A 192 -4.48 -31.92 23.22
C VAL A 192 -3.46 -32.90 22.64
N SER A 193 -2.27 -32.41 22.26
CA SER A 193 -1.19 -33.25 21.75
C SER A 193 -0.68 -34.27 22.77
N MET A 194 -0.60 -33.88 24.05
CA MET A 194 -0.17 -34.75 25.15
C MET A 194 -1.23 -35.80 25.49
N ALA A 195 -2.51 -35.42 25.48
CA ALA A 195 -3.61 -36.34 25.75
C ALA A 195 -3.70 -37.50 24.75
N HIS A 196 -3.29 -37.28 23.50
CA HIS A 196 -3.24 -38.30 22.47
C HIS A 196 -2.04 -39.29 22.60
N ARG A 197 -1.07 -38.98 23.46
CA ARG A 197 0.12 -39.81 23.70
C ARG A 197 0.03 -40.73 24.90
N VAL A 198 -1.04 -40.60 25.71
CA VAL A 198 -1.25 -41.53 26.85
C VAL A 198 -1.92 -42.77 26.33
N PRO A 199 -1.26 -43.94 26.34
CA PRO A 199 -1.91 -45.20 25.99
C PRO A 199 -3.04 -45.50 26.99
N ARG A 200 -4.23 -45.79 26.48
CA ARG A 200 -5.29 -46.34 27.32
C ARG A 200 -4.87 -47.73 27.79
N SER A 201 -4.60 -47.85 29.07
CA SER A 201 -4.40 -49.13 29.78
C SER A 201 -5.69 -49.90 29.79
#